data_4ef334999296a2dc11ca7ec4df72b723
#
_entry.id   4ef334999296a2dc11ca7ec4df72b723
#
_cell.length_a   1.000
_cell.length_b   1.000
_cell.length_c   1.000
_cell.angle_alpha   90.00
_cell.angle_beta   90.00
_cell.angle_gamma   90.00
#
_symmetry.space_group_name_H-M   'P 1'
#
loop_
_entity.id
_entity.type
_entity.pdbx_description
1 polymer ?
#
loop_
_entity_poly.entity_id
_entity_poly.type
_entity_poly.pdbx_seq_one_letter_code
_entity_poly.pdbx_strand_id
1 'polypeptide(L)'
;MSFFDNPFAIAATASLIIQILVFGLLIYGYVLKKKLKFRQHGLTMLSAVILHAITIFGVMVPSFVGGFSHPGAFDFSNMLVVSALVHTMTGLIAFVLGVVLAANWRLRKDLNPCFAKKQLMRVTIAIWMIALVLGMILYWFFYLETLIV
;
A
#
# COMPACT_ATOMS: atom_id res chain seq x y z
N MET A 1 -24.74 10.55 -13.30
CA MET A 1 -23.47 11.23 -13.07
C MET A 1 -22.38 10.28 -13.59
N SER A 2 -21.58 10.68 -14.58
CA SER A 2 -20.58 9.77 -15.14
C SER A 2 -19.48 9.48 -14.11
N PHE A 3 -18.91 8.27 -14.12
CA PHE A 3 -17.76 7.89 -13.29
C PHE A 3 -16.60 8.90 -13.39
N PHE A 4 -16.41 9.45 -14.59
CA PHE A 4 -15.37 10.44 -14.88
C PHE A 4 -15.65 11.85 -14.36
N ASP A 5 -16.88 12.12 -13.91
CA ASP A 5 -17.23 13.42 -13.32
C ASP A 5 -16.92 13.47 -11.81
N ASN A 6 -16.56 12.31 -11.20
CA ASN A 6 -16.23 12.20 -9.79
C ASN A 6 -14.70 12.23 -9.57
N PRO A 7 -14.13 13.33 -9.06
CA PRO A 7 -12.68 13.45 -8.84
C PRO A 7 -12.14 12.41 -7.85
N PHE A 8 -12.95 11.96 -6.90
CA PHE A 8 -12.56 10.90 -5.96
C PHE A 8 -12.43 9.55 -6.65
N ALA A 9 -13.30 9.24 -7.62
CA ALA A 9 -13.23 8.00 -8.39
C ALA A 9 -11.97 7.98 -9.26
N ILE A 10 -11.62 9.10 -9.89
CA ILE A 10 -10.39 9.24 -10.68
C ILE A 10 -9.16 9.04 -9.79
N ALA A 11 -9.10 9.72 -8.64
CA ALA A 11 -8.00 9.60 -7.70
C ALA A 11 -7.85 8.18 -7.14
N ALA A 12 -8.96 7.52 -6.81
CA ALA A 12 -8.98 6.13 -6.35
C ALA A 12 -8.48 5.17 -7.44
N THR A 13 -8.89 5.38 -8.69
CA THR A 13 -8.43 4.56 -9.83
C THR A 13 -6.93 4.75 -10.10
N ALA A 14 -6.44 5.98 -10.07
CA ALA A 14 -5.02 6.27 -10.18
C ALA A 14 -4.23 5.61 -9.05
N SER A 15 -4.74 5.69 -7.82
CA SER A 15 -4.16 5.01 -6.65
C SER A 15 -4.11 3.49 -6.85
N LEU A 16 -5.19 2.88 -7.36
CA LEU A 16 -5.23 1.44 -7.64
C LEU A 16 -4.16 1.04 -8.66
N ILE A 17 -4.02 1.80 -9.75
CA ILE A 17 -2.99 1.53 -10.76
C ILE A 17 -1.59 1.58 -10.13
N ILE A 18 -1.30 2.60 -9.33
CA ILE A 18 -0.02 2.71 -8.62
C ILE A 18 0.17 1.52 -7.66
N GLN A 19 -0.86 1.09 -6.96
CA GLN A 19 -0.78 -0.06 -6.04
C GLN A 19 -0.51 -1.38 -6.78
N ILE A 20 -1.05 -1.57 -7.98
CA ILE A 20 -0.73 -2.72 -8.84
C ILE A 20 0.75 -2.66 -9.27
N LEU A 21 1.28 -1.49 -9.61
CA LEU A 21 2.70 -1.32 -9.90
C LEU A 21 3.57 -1.63 -8.68
N VAL A 22 3.19 -1.14 -7.50
CA VAL A 22 3.88 -1.46 -6.22
C VAL A 22 3.89 -2.96 -5.98
N PHE A 23 2.77 -3.65 -6.22
CA PHE A 23 2.68 -5.11 -6.13
C PHE A 23 3.69 -5.80 -7.05
N GLY A 24 3.77 -5.37 -8.31
CA GLY A 24 4.75 -5.86 -9.28
C GLY A 24 6.20 -5.64 -8.81
N LEU A 25 6.49 -4.44 -8.26
CA LEU A 25 7.81 -4.13 -7.70
C LEU A 25 8.17 -5.01 -6.50
N LEU A 26 7.21 -5.32 -5.62
CA LEU A 26 7.44 -6.22 -4.48
C LEU A 26 7.81 -7.63 -4.94
N ILE A 27 7.08 -8.17 -5.93
CA ILE A 27 7.39 -9.49 -6.53
C ILE A 27 8.75 -9.46 -7.22
N TYR A 28 9.01 -8.44 -8.04
CA TYR A 28 10.29 -8.30 -8.74
C TYR A 28 11.46 -8.17 -7.76
N GLY A 29 11.31 -7.37 -6.71
CA GLY A 29 12.30 -7.24 -5.66
C GLY A 29 12.56 -8.56 -4.93
N TYR A 30 11.52 -9.38 -4.71
CA TYR A 30 11.69 -10.71 -4.14
C TYR A 30 12.52 -11.64 -5.06
N VAL A 31 12.28 -11.59 -6.37
CA VAL A 31 13.07 -12.32 -7.37
C VAL A 31 14.53 -11.86 -7.40
N LEU A 32 14.77 -10.54 -7.35
CA LEU A 32 16.12 -9.99 -7.30
C LEU A 32 16.89 -10.45 -6.05
N LYS A 33 16.22 -10.53 -4.90
CA LYS A 33 16.79 -11.08 -3.68
C LYS A 33 17.19 -12.55 -3.85
N LYS A 34 16.36 -13.38 -4.49
CA LYS A 34 16.71 -14.79 -4.79
C LYS A 34 17.91 -14.90 -5.72
N LYS A 35 18.08 -13.95 -6.65
CA LYS A 35 19.21 -13.87 -7.57
C LYS A 35 20.47 -13.22 -6.95
N LEU A 36 20.46 -12.94 -5.64
CA LEU A 36 21.54 -12.29 -4.88
C LEU A 36 21.93 -10.89 -5.40
N LYS A 37 21.04 -10.22 -6.16
CA LYS A 37 21.21 -8.87 -6.68
C LYS A 37 20.76 -7.82 -5.65
N PHE A 38 21.42 -7.76 -4.52
CA PHE A 38 20.98 -6.98 -3.34
C PHE A 38 20.84 -5.48 -3.57
N ARG A 39 21.73 -4.87 -4.38
CA ARG A 39 21.64 -3.45 -4.70
C ARG A 39 20.37 -3.15 -5.51
N GLN A 40 20.09 -3.96 -6.52
CA GLN A 40 18.88 -3.81 -7.33
C GLN A 40 17.61 -4.09 -6.50
N HIS A 41 17.67 -5.12 -5.64
CA HIS A 41 16.58 -5.40 -4.68
C HIS A 41 16.29 -4.18 -3.80
N GLY A 42 17.30 -3.58 -3.19
CA GLY A 42 17.13 -2.42 -2.33
C GLY A 42 16.56 -1.20 -3.06
N LEU A 43 17.03 -0.91 -4.28
CA LEU A 43 16.49 0.17 -5.11
C LEU A 43 15.03 -0.09 -5.48
N THR A 44 14.68 -1.31 -5.87
CA THR A 44 13.29 -1.69 -6.19
C THR A 44 12.37 -1.52 -4.97
N MET A 45 12.83 -1.95 -3.77
CA MET A 45 12.06 -1.77 -2.54
C MET A 45 11.91 -0.29 -2.17
N LEU A 46 12.94 0.52 -2.33
CA LEU A 46 12.88 1.96 -2.12
C LEU A 46 11.87 2.63 -3.07
N SER A 47 11.88 2.26 -4.35
CA SER A 47 10.90 2.76 -5.33
C SER A 47 9.47 2.38 -4.92
N ALA A 48 9.24 1.16 -4.43
CA ALA A 48 7.95 0.73 -3.93
C ALA A 48 7.49 1.56 -2.72
N VAL A 49 8.40 1.86 -1.78
CA VAL A 49 8.10 2.72 -0.61
C VAL A 49 7.73 4.14 -1.04
N ILE A 50 8.46 4.73 -1.99
CA ILE A 50 8.19 6.09 -2.49
C ILE A 50 6.82 6.15 -3.19
N LEU A 51 6.52 5.20 -4.08
CA LEU A 51 5.23 5.14 -4.77
C LEU A 51 4.08 4.95 -3.77
N HIS A 52 4.28 4.10 -2.76
CA HIS A 52 3.29 3.91 -1.71
C HIS A 52 3.09 5.17 -0.86
N ALA A 53 4.15 5.91 -0.55
CA ALA A 53 4.05 7.21 0.12
C ALA A 53 3.19 8.20 -0.69
N ILE A 54 3.40 8.28 -2.00
CA ILE A 54 2.62 9.16 -2.88
C ILE A 54 1.12 8.80 -2.80
N THR A 55 0.76 7.51 -2.82
CA THR A 55 -0.64 7.11 -2.70
C THR A 55 -1.22 7.36 -1.31
N ILE A 56 -0.45 7.15 -0.24
CA ILE A 56 -0.90 7.43 1.13
C ILE A 56 -1.24 8.92 1.28
N PHE A 57 -0.28 9.79 0.99
CA PHE A 57 -0.45 11.22 1.24
C PHE A 57 -1.32 11.92 0.18
N GLY A 58 -1.29 11.46 -1.06
CA GLY A 58 -2.05 12.06 -2.15
C GLY A 58 -3.51 11.62 -2.22
N VAL A 59 -3.82 10.41 -1.79
CA VAL A 59 -5.18 9.85 -1.93
C VAL A 59 -5.73 9.31 -0.63
N MET A 60 -4.99 8.43 0.07
CA MET A 60 -5.55 7.69 1.22
C MET A 60 -5.83 8.61 2.41
N VAL A 61 -4.90 9.50 2.77
CA VAL A 61 -5.10 10.44 3.89
C VAL A 61 -6.26 11.40 3.60
N PRO A 62 -6.33 12.10 2.46
CA PRO A 62 -7.48 12.93 2.14
C PRO A 62 -8.81 12.18 2.14
N SER A 63 -8.85 10.98 1.55
CA SER A 63 -10.05 10.14 1.51
C SER A 63 -10.48 9.68 2.90
N PHE A 64 -9.52 9.29 3.74
CA PHE A 64 -9.78 8.88 5.13
C PHE A 64 -10.35 10.06 5.94
N VAL A 65 -9.68 11.20 5.90
CA VAL A 65 -10.16 12.41 6.60
C VAL A 65 -11.56 12.81 6.10
N GLY A 66 -11.79 12.84 4.79
CA GLY A 66 -13.10 13.17 4.23
C GLY A 66 -14.20 12.18 4.62
N GLY A 67 -13.90 10.87 4.60
CA GLY A 67 -14.85 9.82 4.93
C GLY A 67 -15.19 9.72 6.43
N PHE A 68 -14.22 10.00 7.30
CA PHE A 68 -14.35 9.84 8.76
C PHE A 68 -14.52 11.14 9.55
N SER A 69 -14.74 12.27 8.88
CA SER A 69 -14.93 13.58 9.53
C SER A 69 -16.35 13.83 10.05
N HIS A 70 -17.31 12.96 9.71
CA HIS A 70 -18.71 13.14 10.09
C HIS A 70 -19.07 12.42 11.40
N PRO A 71 -19.97 12.98 12.23
CA PRO A 71 -20.51 12.28 13.40
C PRO A 71 -21.17 10.96 12.96
N GLY A 72 -20.81 9.83 13.60
CA GLY A 72 -21.31 8.51 13.26
C GLY A 72 -20.57 7.78 12.13
N ALA A 73 -19.50 8.36 11.56
CA ALA A 73 -18.69 7.72 10.53
C ALA A 73 -17.99 6.42 11.01
N PHE A 74 -17.80 6.26 12.31
CA PHE A 74 -17.22 5.05 12.93
C PHE A 74 -18.30 4.04 13.32
N ASP A 75 -19.16 3.68 12.38
CA ASP A 75 -20.12 2.59 12.60
C ASP A 75 -19.44 1.23 12.38
N PHE A 76 -19.05 0.59 13.48
CA PHE A 76 -18.41 -0.73 13.47
C PHE A 76 -19.35 -1.88 13.09
N SER A 77 -20.66 -1.64 12.97
CA SER A 77 -21.61 -2.61 12.42
C SER A 77 -21.50 -2.69 10.89
N ASN A 78 -20.97 -1.65 10.25
CA ASN A 78 -20.76 -1.60 8.81
C ASN A 78 -19.42 -2.26 8.41
N MET A 79 -19.54 -3.37 7.68
CA MET A 79 -18.38 -4.16 7.23
C MET A 79 -17.40 -3.35 6.36
N LEU A 80 -17.90 -2.37 5.59
CA LEU A 80 -17.03 -1.51 4.77
C LEU A 80 -16.20 -0.57 5.63
N VAL A 81 -16.77 -0.02 6.70
CA VAL A 81 -16.03 0.83 7.65
C VAL A 81 -14.93 0.03 8.33
N VAL A 82 -15.25 -1.17 8.81
CA VAL A 82 -14.26 -2.07 9.42
C VAL A 82 -13.15 -2.42 8.44
N SER A 83 -13.51 -2.77 7.20
CA SER A 83 -12.53 -3.11 6.15
C SER A 83 -11.63 -1.92 5.82
N ALA A 84 -12.17 -0.69 5.74
CA ALA A 84 -11.41 0.53 5.49
C ALA A 84 -10.43 0.82 6.63
N LEU A 85 -10.85 0.64 7.89
CA LEU A 85 -9.98 0.80 9.06
C LEU A 85 -8.85 -0.23 9.07
N VAL A 86 -9.16 -1.50 8.83
CA VAL A 86 -8.14 -2.58 8.77
C VAL A 86 -7.16 -2.33 7.63
N HIS A 87 -7.65 -1.94 6.43
CA HIS A 87 -6.80 -1.56 5.30
C HIS A 87 -5.86 -0.42 5.66
N THR A 88 -6.39 0.66 6.24
CA THR A 88 -5.61 1.84 6.63
C THR A 88 -4.54 1.49 7.65
N MET A 89 -4.88 0.72 8.69
CA MET A 89 -3.94 0.31 9.73
C MET A 89 -2.84 -0.62 9.18
N THR A 90 -3.21 -1.62 8.39
CA THR A 90 -2.22 -2.54 7.78
C THR A 90 -1.33 -1.82 6.78
N GLY A 91 -1.88 -0.89 5.98
CA GLY A 91 -1.13 -0.05 5.05
C GLY A 91 -0.13 0.86 5.75
N LEU A 92 -0.56 1.52 6.85
CA LEU A 92 0.31 2.38 7.65
C LEU A 92 1.45 1.58 8.30
N ILE A 93 1.16 0.43 8.88
CA ILE A 93 2.18 -0.45 9.47
C ILE A 93 3.18 -0.90 8.40
N ALA A 94 2.69 -1.35 7.24
CA ALA A 94 3.56 -1.76 6.13
C ALA A 94 4.45 -0.61 5.66
N PHE A 95 3.91 0.62 5.57
CA PHE A 95 4.65 1.81 5.19
C PHE A 95 5.76 2.15 6.18
N VAL A 96 5.44 2.21 7.48
CA VAL A 96 6.43 2.50 8.54
C VAL A 96 7.55 1.46 8.52
N LEU A 97 7.22 0.17 8.45
CA LEU A 97 8.21 -0.91 8.36
C LEU A 97 9.05 -0.80 7.08
N GLY A 98 8.44 -0.46 5.95
CA GLY A 98 9.11 -0.21 4.68
C GLY A 98 10.12 0.94 4.76
N VAL A 99 9.74 2.07 5.36
CA VAL A 99 10.62 3.22 5.61
C VAL A 99 11.77 2.84 6.52
N VAL A 100 11.51 2.13 7.62
CA VAL A 100 12.55 1.66 8.55
C VAL A 100 13.55 0.74 7.83
N LEU A 101 13.07 -0.17 6.99
CA LEU A 101 13.94 -1.06 6.22
C LEU A 101 14.77 -0.29 5.19
N ALA A 102 14.16 0.66 4.47
CA ALA A 102 14.85 1.52 3.49
C ALA A 102 15.91 2.40 4.17
N ALA A 103 15.59 3.03 5.30
CA ALA A 103 16.51 3.86 6.07
C ALA A 103 17.70 3.05 6.61
N ASN A 104 17.48 1.82 7.06
CA ASN A 104 18.54 0.94 7.53
C ASN A 104 19.45 0.46 6.40
N TRP A 105 18.89 0.30 5.20
CA TRP A 105 19.68 -0.11 4.04
C TRP A 105 20.62 1.01 3.58
N ARG A 106 20.18 2.28 3.54
CA ARG A 106 20.94 3.49 3.20
C ARG A 106 21.89 3.32 2.00
N LEU A 107 21.44 2.62 0.97
CA LEU A 107 22.25 2.32 -0.23
C LEU A 107 23.57 1.59 0.08
N ARG A 108 23.69 0.92 1.21
CA ARG A 108 24.91 0.19 1.59
C ARG A 108 25.20 -0.93 0.61
N LYS A 109 26.48 -1.11 0.34
CA LYS A 109 26.98 -2.24 -0.49
C LYS A 109 27.04 -3.54 0.31
N ASP A 110 27.04 -3.47 1.64
CA ASP A 110 27.20 -4.61 2.53
C ASP A 110 25.90 -5.44 2.63
N LEU A 111 26.08 -6.77 2.66
CA LEU A 111 24.99 -7.75 2.72
C LEU A 111 24.46 -7.98 4.15
N ASN A 112 25.28 -7.69 5.16
CA ASN A 112 24.97 -7.95 6.58
C ASN A 112 23.64 -7.39 7.06
N PRO A 113 23.23 -6.12 6.70
CA PRO A 113 21.95 -5.60 7.14
C PRO A 113 20.74 -6.35 6.55
N CYS A 114 20.89 -6.90 5.35
CA CYS A 114 19.83 -7.66 4.69
C CYS A 114 19.58 -9.01 5.37
N PHE A 115 20.63 -9.70 5.76
CA PHE A 115 20.53 -10.99 6.47
C PHE A 115 20.01 -10.80 7.89
N ALA A 116 20.51 -9.83 8.64
CA ALA A 116 20.10 -9.54 10.00
C ALA A 116 18.59 -9.21 10.11
N LYS A 117 18.00 -8.61 9.06
CA LYS A 117 16.60 -8.18 9.05
C LYS A 117 15.69 -9.05 8.17
N LYS A 118 16.11 -10.26 7.83
CA LYS A 118 15.37 -11.19 6.97
C LYS A 118 13.94 -11.44 7.44
N GLN A 119 13.73 -11.63 8.74
CA GLN A 119 12.41 -11.86 9.30
C GLN A 119 11.52 -10.62 9.21
N LEU A 120 12.06 -9.45 9.55
CA LEU A 120 11.34 -8.18 9.43
C LEU A 120 10.90 -7.92 7.98
N MET A 121 11.76 -8.18 7.00
CA MET A 121 11.41 -8.05 5.57
C MET A 121 10.25 -8.97 5.18
N ARG A 122 10.22 -10.21 5.68
CA ARG A 122 9.13 -11.17 5.39
C ARG A 122 7.81 -10.68 5.96
N VAL A 123 7.83 -10.23 7.22
CA VAL A 123 6.64 -9.70 7.90
C VAL A 123 6.13 -8.45 7.18
N THR A 124 7.02 -7.52 6.82
CA THR A 124 6.66 -6.31 6.08
C THR A 124 5.97 -6.63 4.76
N ILE A 125 6.54 -7.54 3.96
CA ILE A 125 5.95 -7.94 2.67
C ILE A 125 4.59 -8.61 2.90
N ALA A 126 4.44 -9.48 3.89
CA ALA A 126 3.17 -10.15 4.19
C ALA A 126 2.07 -9.15 4.57
N ILE A 127 2.37 -8.22 5.49
CA ILE A 127 1.41 -7.16 5.89
C ILE A 127 1.07 -6.27 4.69
N TRP A 128 2.06 -5.91 3.88
CA TRP A 128 1.84 -5.09 2.69
C TRP A 128 0.94 -5.77 1.67
N MET A 129 1.14 -7.08 1.44
CA MET A 129 0.29 -7.88 0.56
C MET A 129 -1.16 -7.93 1.05
N ILE A 130 -1.38 -8.09 2.36
CA ILE A 130 -2.71 -8.05 2.97
C ILE A 130 -3.35 -6.68 2.74
N ALA A 131 -2.62 -5.59 2.99
CA ALA A 131 -3.11 -4.25 2.75
C ALA A 131 -3.51 -4.02 1.28
N LEU A 132 -2.70 -4.47 0.31
CA LEU A 132 -3.01 -4.36 -1.11
C LEU A 132 -4.28 -5.13 -1.50
N VAL A 133 -4.45 -6.36 -1.01
CA VAL A 133 -5.66 -7.16 -1.27
C VAL A 133 -6.89 -6.48 -0.69
N LEU A 134 -6.82 -6.00 0.55
CA LEU A 134 -7.92 -5.26 1.16
C LEU A 134 -8.26 -3.98 0.40
N GLY A 135 -7.26 -3.25 -0.10
CA GLY A 135 -7.46 -2.07 -0.93
C GLY A 135 -8.17 -2.37 -2.25
N MET A 136 -7.84 -3.47 -2.91
CA MET A 136 -8.53 -3.92 -4.12
C MET A 136 -9.99 -4.29 -3.83
N ILE A 137 -10.26 -4.98 -2.72
CA ILE A 137 -11.62 -5.34 -2.30
C ILE A 137 -12.44 -4.07 -2.03
N LEU A 138 -11.88 -3.10 -1.30
CA LEU A 138 -12.55 -1.82 -1.02
C LEU A 138 -12.85 -1.06 -2.30
N TYR A 139 -11.89 -1.00 -3.24
CA TYR A 139 -12.11 -0.35 -4.53
C TYR A 139 -13.28 -1.00 -5.30
N TRP A 140 -13.35 -2.34 -5.29
CA TRP A 140 -14.46 -3.07 -5.91
C TRP A 140 -15.81 -2.63 -5.33
N PHE A 141 -15.97 -2.67 -4.01
CA PHE A 141 -17.24 -2.34 -3.36
C PHE A 141 -17.61 -0.86 -3.49
N PHE A 142 -16.67 0.07 -3.41
CA PHE A 142 -16.99 1.49 -3.47
C PHE A 142 -17.22 2.02 -4.88
N TYR A 143 -16.59 1.44 -5.90
CA TYR A 143 -16.57 2.04 -7.23
C TYR A 143 -17.10 1.13 -8.34
N LEU A 144 -16.90 -0.18 -8.29
CA LEU A 144 -17.33 -1.08 -9.36
C LEU A 144 -18.74 -1.61 -9.14
N GLU A 145 -19.16 -1.89 -7.91
CA GLU A 145 -20.52 -2.34 -7.62
C GLU A 145 -21.54 -1.27 -7.99
N THR A 146 -21.23 0.01 -7.77
CA THR A 146 -22.08 1.14 -8.16
C THR A 146 -22.19 1.38 -9.67
N LEU A 147 -21.32 0.75 -10.49
CA LEU A 147 -21.37 0.83 -11.94
C LEU A 147 -22.15 -0.32 -12.58
N ILE A 148 -22.39 -1.40 -11.85
CA ILE A 148 -23.03 -2.62 -12.35
C ILE A 148 -24.55 -2.62 -12.04
N VAL A 149 -24.98 -1.80 -11.07
CA VAL A 149 -26.38 -1.60 -10.68
C VAL A 149 -26.92 -0.33 -11.33
#